data_95663c19b0ec3da5e1d7e1b56aaf975f
#
_entry.id   95663c19b0ec3da5e1d7e1b56aaf975f
#
_cell.length_a   1.000
_cell.length_b   1.000
_cell.length_c   1.000
_cell.angle_alpha   90.00
_cell.angle_beta   90.00
_cell.angle_gamma   90.00
#
_symmetry.space_group_name_H-M   'P 1'
#
loop_
_entity.id
_entity.type
_entity.pdbx_description
1 polymer ?
#
loop_
_entity_poly.entity_id
_entity_poly.type
_entity_poly.pdbx_seq_one_letter_code
_entity_poly.pdbx_strand_id
1 'polypeptide(L)'
;MLKPDPSMNRSSISIEQWKEWFPPETLRKTELMYFQGSFGEPTLCEDLLEIYSYTLNVNRNIIFQMSTNGGTRDQEFWGKLGALMGASHKDSFLIFSIDGLEDTIQQYRVGVDYNKVISSARAFIAAGGPAVWRMLVFKHNEHQTKRCRTLSRLMKFKDFQHTKVNDMYDASGKGDGTFTYEYKGTVRKLEVVSDPAHVFKNNPVADDSPVDCRYKHQRGKPGQLRIDSRGVVHACCFHQSRLRFFYPQFYVHDDIDAPAEFRDIKNPNKGVGAEYMQKVFWDNVIPLIENQGGIKSICLQHHSLEEVLQTPFFQHTLVDSWDKKPHICADYCGTKRCRS
;
A
#
# COMPACT_ATOMS: atom_id res chain seq x y z
N MET A 1 7.12 -10.98 4.97
CA MET A 1 6.17 -11.10 3.85
C MET A 1 5.22 -12.23 4.20
N LEU A 2 3.96 -11.93 4.44
CA LEU A 2 2.93 -12.95 4.57
C LEU A 2 3.03 -13.84 3.34
N LYS A 3 2.96 -15.18 3.50
CA LYS A 3 2.82 -16.08 2.35
C LYS A 3 1.72 -15.48 1.47
N PRO A 4 1.91 -15.37 0.15
CA PRO A 4 0.79 -15.00 -0.70
C PRO A 4 -0.29 -16.05 -0.44
N ASP A 5 -1.40 -15.60 0.09
CA ASP A 5 -2.57 -16.45 0.29
C ASP A 5 -2.95 -16.98 -1.11
N PRO A 6 -2.90 -18.30 -1.33
CA PRO A 6 -3.23 -18.88 -2.64
C PRO A 6 -4.67 -18.56 -3.06
N SER A 7 -5.53 -18.25 -2.08
CA SER A 7 -6.93 -17.86 -2.30
C SER A 7 -7.10 -16.42 -2.76
N MET A 8 -6.03 -15.61 -2.73
CA MET A 8 -6.10 -14.25 -3.24
C MET A 8 -6.26 -14.25 -4.75
N ASN A 9 -7.43 -13.84 -5.20
CA ASN A 9 -7.65 -13.58 -6.61
C ASN A 9 -6.62 -12.55 -7.10
N ARG A 10 -5.78 -12.95 -8.03
CA ARG A 10 -4.76 -12.09 -8.67
C ARG A 10 -5.43 -11.25 -9.74
N SER A 11 -6.32 -10.35 -9.34
CA SER A 11 -6.91 -9.40 -10.28
C SER A 11 -5.86 -8.39 -10.73
N SER A 12 -5.79 -8.19 -12.02
CA SER A 12 -5.02 -7.12 -12.66
C SER A 12 -6.00 -6.20 -13.37
N ILE A 13 -5.68 -4.93 -13.44
CA ILE A 13 -6.49 -3.95 -14.17
C ILE A 13 -6.07 -4.01 -15.64
N SER A 14 -7.04 -4.19 -16.57
CA SER A 14 -6.78 -4.05 -18.01
C SER A 14 -6.79 -2.59 -18.44
N ILE A 15 -6.24 -2.31 -19.61
CA ILE A 15 -6.29 -0.94 -20.19
C ILE A 15 -7.72 -0.49 -20.48
N GLU A 16 -8.62 -1.41 -20.82
CA GLU A 16 -10.03 -1.12 -21.05
C GLU A 16 -10.72 -0.70 -19.74
N GLN A 17 -10.54 -1.49 -18.67
CA GLN A 17 -11.03 -1.15 -17.34
C GLN A 17 -10.43 0.16 -16.84
N TRP A 18 -9.15 0.41 -17.11
CA TRP A 18 -8.51 1.67 -16.76
C TRP A 18 -9.17 2.86 -17.42
N LYS A 19 -9.46 2.79 -18.72
CA LYS A 19 -10.16 3.83 -19.47
C LYS A 19 -11.58 4.08 -18.99
N GLU A 20 -12.27 3.01 -18.60
CA GLU A 20 -13.62 3.07 -18.04
C GLU A 20 -13.62 3.74 -16.66
N TRP A 21 -12.72 3.32 -15.76
CA TRP A 21 -12.66 3.84 -14.40
C TRP A 21 -12.06 5.25 -14.30
N PHE A 22 -11.17 5.57 -15.23
CA PHE A 22 -10.48 6.86 -15.29
C PHE A 22 -10.62 7.49 -16.66
N PRO A 23 -11.83 7.95 -17.02
CA PRO A 23 -12.05 8.65 -18.29
C PRO A 23 -11.25 9.95 -18.35
N PRO A 24 -11.07 10.54 -19.57
CA PRO A 24 -10.22 11.70 -19.76
C PRO A 24 -10.53 12.89 -18.85
N GLU A 25 -11.79 13.13 -18.53
CA GLU A 25 -12.21 14.21 -17.63
C GLU A 25 -11.73 14.00 -16.18
N THR A 26 -11.70 12.74 -15.71
CA THR A 26 -11.15 12.38 -14.39
C THR A 26 -9.63 12.53 -14.38
N LEU A 27 -8.95 11.99 -15.43
CA LEU A 27 -7.49 12.08 -15.52
C LEU A 27 -6.98 13.52 -15.62
N ARG A 28 -7.68 14.41 -16.33
CA ARG A 28 -7.30 15.84 -16.42
C ARG A 28 -7.36 16.57 -15.08
N LYS A 29 -8.20 16.11 -14.16
CA LYS A 29 -8.34 16.67 -12.81
C LYS A 29 -7.41 16.01 -11.78
N THR A 30 -6.74 14.90 -12.16
CA THR A 30 -5.88 14.14 -11.27
C THR A 30 -4.47 14.72 -11.28
N GLU A 31 -3.98 15.11 -10.11
CA GLU A 31 -2.64 15.67 -9.95
C GLU A 31 -1.57 14.59 -9.77
N LEU A 32 -1.90 13.51 -9.02
CA LEU A 32 -0.96 12.46 -8.68
C LEU A 32 -1.61 11.07 -8.73
N MET A 33 -0.90 10.12 -9.30
CA MET A 33 -1.21 8.69 -9.22
C MET A 33 -0.06 7.93 -8.58
N TYR A 34 -0.38 7.17 -7.52
CA TYR A 34 0.59 6.34 -6.84
C TYR A 34 0.22 4.86 -6.96
N PHE A 35 0.98 4.12 -7.76
CA PHE A 35 0.83 2.69 -7.93
C PHE A 35 1.56 1.95 -6.80
N GLN A 36 0.81 1.28 -5.96
CA GLN A 36 1.34 0.60 -4.79
C GLN A 36 0.74 -0.79 -4.64
N GLY A 37 1.58 -1.79 -4.52
CA GLY A 37 1.18 -3.15 -4.23
C GLY A 37 1.08 -3.41 -2.74
N SER A 38 -0.04 -3.07 -2.09
CA SER A 38 -0.25 -3.45 -0.68
C SER A 38 -0.34 -4.96 -0.49
N PHE A 39 -0.95 -5.64 -1.46
CA PHE A 39 -1.17 -7.08 -1.48
C PHE A 39 -0.68 -7.73 -2.77
N GLY A 40 0.07 -7.01 -3.59
CA GLY A 40 0.57 -7.45 -4.88
C GLY A 40 1.81 -6.68 -5.31
N GLU A 41 2.11 -6.75 -6.59
CA GLU A 41 3.24 -6.06 -7.22
C GLU A 41 2.73 -5.35 -8.49
N PRO A 42 2.79 -4.01 -8.57
CA PRO A 42 2.24 -3.27 -9.71
C PRO A 42 2.81 -3.70 -11.06
N THR A 43 4.09 -4.10 -11.09
CA THR A 43 4.76 -4.52 -12.33
C THR A 43 4.30 -5.89 -12.86
N LEU A 44 3.42 -6.60 -12.12
CA LEU A 44 2.73 -7.78 -12.64
C LEU A 44 1.54 -7.42 -13.55
N CYS A 45 1.04 -6.19 -13.50
CA CYS A 45 0.01 -5.71 -14.41
C CYS A 45 0.54 -5.76 -15.85
N GLU A 46 -0.11 -6.54 -16.72
CA GLU A 46 0.35 -6.74 -18.09
C GLU A 46 0.28 -5.44 -18.88
N ASP A 47 -0.77 -4.68 -18.71
CA ASP A 47 -1.07 -3.44 -19.44
C ASP A 47 -0.44 -2.19 -18.79
N LEU A 48 0.45 -2.35 -17.81
CA LEU A 48 1.00 -1.23 -17.05
C LEU A 48 1.61 -0.14 -17.95
N LEU A 49 2.37 -0.53 -18.98
CA LEU A 49 2.99 0.43 -19.90
C LEU A 49 1.95 1.19 -20.73
N GLU A 50 0.88 0.50 -21.15
CA GLU A 50 -0.21 1.12 -21.91
C GLU A 50 -1.01 2.06 -21.03
N ILE A 51 -1.28 1.67 -19.78
CA ILE A 51 -1.91 2.51 -18.75
C ILE A 51 -1.13 3.80 -18.55
N TYR A 52 0.20 3.70 -18.39
CA TYR A 52 1.06 4.89 -18.26
C TYR A 52 1.02 5.76 -19.52
N SER A 53 1.20 5.16 -20.69
CA SER A 53 1.16 5.88 -21.97
C SER A 53 -0.17 6.59 -22.20
N TYR A 54 -1.28 5.90 -21.99
CA TYR A 54 -2.62 6.47 -22.13
C TYR A 54 -2.81 7.66 -21.17
N THR A 55 -2.47 7.46 -19.89
CA THR A 55 -2.65 8.49 -18.86
C THR A 55 -1.81 9.72 -19.14
N LEU A 56 -0.54 9.57 -19.58
CA LEU A 56 0.33 10.68 -20.00
C LEU A 56 -0.18 11.40 -21.26
N ASN A 57 -0.79 10.69 -22.19
CA ASN A 57 -1.37 11.32 -23.37
C ASN A 57 -2.59 12.20 -23.02
N VAL A 58 -3.35 11.82 -21.98
CA VAL A 58 -4.50 12.61 -21.50
C VAL A 58 -4.06 13.76 -20.61
N ASN A 59 -3.09 13.52 -19.71
CA ASN A 59 -2.61 14.50 -18.75
C ASN A 59 -1.08 14.43 -18.59
N ARG A 60 -0.37 15.30 -19.31
CA ARG A 60 1.11 15.37 -19.28
C ARG A 60 1.68 15.93 -17.96
N ASN A 61 0.85 16.58 -17.16
CA ASN A 61 1.26 17.17 -15.89
C ASN A 61 1.04 16.24 -14.69
N ILE A 62 0.52 15.04 -14.92
CA ILE A 62 0.26 14.10 -13.84
C ILE A 62 1.59 13.63 -13.22
N ILE A 63 1.65 13.59 -11.91
CA ILE A 63 2.78 13.03 -11.16
C ILE A 63 2.55 11.54 -11.00
N PHE A 64 3.47 10.74 -11.53
CA PHE A 64 3.48 9.29 -11.30
C PHE A 64 4.43 8.90 -10.19
N GLN A 65 3.90 8.18 -9.22
CA GLN A 65 4.72 7.49 -8.22
C GLN A 65 4.39 6.00 -8.26
N MET A 66 5.40 5.16 -8.07
CA MET A 66 5.21 3.71 -7.97
C MET A 66 6.18 3.11 -6.97
N SER A 67 5.74 2.10 -6.23
CA SER A 67 6.63 1.24 -5.43
C SER A 67 6.63 -0.17 -6.00
N THR A 68 7.82 -0.76 -6.11
CA THR A 68 8.03 -2.10 -6.65
C THR A 68 9.09 -2.86 -5.84
N ASN A 69 9.02 -4.18 -5.87
CA ASN A 69 10.09 -5.05 -5.40
C ASN A 69 11.22 -5.22 -6.44
N GLY A 70 10.98 -4.82 -7.70
CA GLY A 70 11.96 -4.87 -8.79
C GLY A 70 12.32 -6.26 -9.31
N GLY A 71 11.73 -7.31 -8.75
CA GLY A 71 12.10 -8.71 -9.03
C GLY A 71 11.35 -9.35 -10.21
N THR A 72 10.45 -8.61 -10.86
CA THR A 72 9.63 -9.10 -11.97
C THR A 72 10.11 -8.52 -13.31
N ARG A 73 9.49 -8.95 -14.40
CA ARG A 73 9.73 -8.42 -15.75
C ARG A 73 11.19 -8.52 -16.23
N ASP A 74 11.42 -8.24 -17.50
CA ASP A 74 12.74 -8.20 -18.13
C ASP A 74 13.31 -6.78 -18.21
N GLN A 75 14.50 -6.65 -18.71
CA GLN A 75 15.19 -5.34 -18.84
C GLN A 75 14.53 -4.44 -19.89
N GLU A 76 13.91 -5.01 -20.91
CA GLU A 76 13.21 -4.25 -21.95
C GLU A 76 12.00 -3.51 -21.35
N PHE A 77 11.20 -4.21 -20.56
CA PHE A 77 10.10 -3.60 -19.81
C PHE A 77 10.58 -2.45 -18.92
N TRP A 78 11.66 -2.67 -18.15
CA TRP A 78 12.20 -1.65 -17.26
C TRP A 78 12.74 -0.44 -18.01
N GLY A 79 13.36 -0.65 -19.17
CA GLY A 79 13.78 0.42 -20.06
C GLY A 79 12.60 1.25 -20.59
N LYS A 80 11.55 0.59 -21.08
CA LYS A 80 10.32 1.28 -21.55
C LYS A 80 9.65 2.08 -20.42
N LEU A 81 9.51 1.49 -19.24
CA LEU A 81 8.93 2.18 -18.09
C LEU A 81 9.80 3.37 -17.65
N GLY A 82 11.13 3.20 -17.68
CA GLY A 82 12.07 4.28 -17.39
C GLY A 82 11.96 5.46 -18.33
N ALA A 83 11.86 5.21 -19.64
CA ALA A 83 11.65 6.24 -20.65
C ALA A 83 10.30 6.99 -20.46
N LEU A 84 9.22 6.27 -20.19
CA LEU A 84 7.91 6.86 -19.92
C LEU A 84 7.93 7.74 -18.67
N MET A 85 8.50 7.25 -17.58
CA MET A 85 8.56 8.02 -16.32
C MET A 85 9.56 9.18 -16.42
N GLY A 86 10.65 9.03 -17.16
CA GLY A 86 11.61 10.11 -17.43
C GLY A 86 11.03 11.25 -18.26
N ALA A 87 10.05 10.96 -19.14
CA ALA A 87 9.34 11.95 -19.94
C ALA A 87 8.12 12.56 -19.21
N SER A 88 7.78 12.10 -18.01
CA SER A 88 6.65 12.58 -17.22
C SER A 88 7.01 13.78 -16.35
N HIS A 89 6.10 14.19 -15.47
CA HIS A 89 6.33 15.31 -14.55
C HIS A 89 7.61 15.10 -13.70
N LYS A 90 8.39 16.17 -13.49
CA LYS A 90 9.69 16.16 -12.78
C LYS A 90 9.65 15.53 -11.37
N ASP A 91 8.47 15.58 -10.71
CA ASP A 91 8.26 15.01 -9.38
C ASP A 91 7.79 13.55 -9.43
N SER A 92 7.71 12.97 -10.63
CA SER A 92 7.49 11.54 -10.79
C SER A 92 8.73 10.75 -10.34
N PHE A 93 8.50 9.58 -9.75
CA PHE A 93 9.59 8.66 -9.40
C PHE A 93 9.08 7.24 -9.13
N LEU A 94 9.99 6.30 -9.27
CA LEU A 94 9.75 4.90 -8.94
C LEU A 94 10.62 4.49 -7.76
N ILE A 95 9.99 3.89 -6.74
CA ILE A 95 10.66 3.38 -5.55
C ILE A 95 10.99 1.91 -5.75
N PHE A 96 12.28 1.60 -5.81
CA PHE A 96 12.76 0.24 -5.65
C PHE A 96 12.91 -0.08 -4.17
N SER A 97 12.13 -1.03 -3.68
CA SER A 97 12.20 -1.49 -2.29
C SER A 97 13.29 -2.54 -2.13
N ILE A 98 14.51 -2.10 -1.78
CA ILE A 98 15.71 -2.95 -1.68
C ILE A 98 16.20 -2.93 -0.23
N ASP A 99 15.86 -3.97 0.53
CA ASP A 99 16.04 -4.02 1.98
C ASP A 99 17.33 -4.76 2.39
N GLY A 100 18.44 -4.35 1.83
CA GLY A 100 19.76 -4.90 2.06
C GLY A 100 20.50 -5.30 0.79
N LEU A 101 21.65 -5.91 0.94
CA LEU A 101 22.48 -6.42 -0.15
C LEU A 101 22.22 -7.92 -0.36
N GLU A 102 23.00 -8.53 -1.24
CA GLU A 102 22.83 -9.93 -1.66
C GLU A 102 22.76 -10.94 -0.50
N ASP A 103 23.55 -10.71 0.54
CA ASP A 103 23.66 -11.56 1.73
C ASP A 103 22.50 -11.41 2.73
N THR A 104 21.75 -10.31 2.71
CA THR A 104 20.73 -10.00 3.72
C THR A 104 19.32 -9.81 3.17
N ILE A 105 19.16 -9.38 1.91
CA ILE A 105 17.87 -9.00 1.35
C ILE A 105 16.82 -10.13 1.46
N GLN A 106 17.24 -11.39 1.33
CA GLN A 106 16.35 -12.54 1.39
C GLN A 106 15.82 -12.85 2.79
N GLN A 107 16.38 -12.24 3.84
CA GLN A 107 15.87 -12.46 5.19
C GLN A 107 14.49 -11.81 5.38
N TYR A 108 14.22 -10.70 4.72
CA TYR A 108 12.92 -10.04 4.74
C TYR A 108 12.16 -10.25 3.42
N ARG A 109 12.82 -10.08 2.28
CA ARG A 109 12.23 -10.28 0.94
C ARG A 109 12.51 -11.68 0.43
N VAL A 110 11.80 -12.63 1.00
CA VAL A 110 11.99 -14.05 0.71
C VAL A 110 11.76 -14.33 -0.78
N GLY A 111 12.72 -15.02 -1.41
CA GLY A 111 12.66 -15.41 -2.82
C GLY A 111 13.04 -14.31 -3.82
N VAL A 112 13.46 -13.13 -3.36
CA VAL A 112 13.96 -12.08 -4.24
C VAL A 112 15.37 -12.41 -4.74
N ASP A 113 15.59 -12.30 -6.04
CA ASP A 113 16.93 -12.31 -6.65
C ASP A 113 17.49 -10.88 -6.65
N TYR A 114 18.50 -10.64 -5.82
CA TYR A 114 19.16 -9.35 -5.71
C TYR A 114 19.71 -8.84 -7.04
N ASN A 115 20.38 -9.71 -7.81
CA ASN A 115 20.98 -9.32 -9.08
C ASN A 115 19.94 -8.91 -10.11
N LYS A 116 18.79 -9.59 -10.11
CA LYS A 116 17.66 -9.21 -10.95
C LYS A 116 17.10 -7.84 -10.56
N VAL A 117 16.92 -7.55 -9.28
CA VAL A 117 16.45 -6.24 -8.80
C VAL A 117 17.41 -5.13 -9.21
N ILE A 118 18.71 -5.33 -9.01
CA ILE A 118 19.76 -4.36 -9.40
C ILE A 118 19.80 -4.15 -10.91
N SER A 119 19.65 -5.22 -11.68
CA SER A 119 19.59 -5.16 -13.15
C SER A 119 18.36 -4.38 -13.64
N SER A 120 17.20 -4.63 -13.03
CA SER A 120 15.96 -3.90 -13.30
C SER A 120 16.11 -2.40 -13.03
N ALA A 121 16.67 -2.05 -11.87
CA ALA A 121 16.92 -0.65 -11.50
C ALA A 121 17.92 0.03 -12.46
N ARG A 122 18.97 -0.66 -12.89
CA ARG A 122 19.92 -0.15 -13.86
C ARG A 122 19.29 0.14 -15.23
N ALA A 123 18.47 -0.80 -15.74
CA ALA A 123 17.77 -0.62 -17.00
C ALA A 123 16.80 0.58 -16.95
N PHE A 124 16.04 0.70 -15.86
CA PHE A 124 15.12 1.82 -15.63
C PHE A 124 15.87 3.17 -15.59
N ILE A 125 16.94 3.26 -14.81
CA ILE A 125 17.74 4.49 -14.67
C ILE A 125 18.47 4.84 -15.98
N ALA A 126 19.02 3.85 -16.67
CA ALA A 126 19.71 4.08 -17.95
C ALA A 126 18.79 4.66 -19.02
N ALA A 127 17.50 4.35 -18.97
CA ALA A 127 16.49 4.93 -19.86
C ALA A 127 15.95 6.30 -19.38
N GLY A 128 16.55 6.91 -18.36
CA GLY A 128 16.16 8.22 -17.82
C GLY A 128 15.11 8.17 -16.71
N GLY A 129 14.72 7.00 -16.25
CA GLY A 129 13.73 6.84 -15.19
C GLY A 129 14.22 7.35 -13.82
N PRO A 130 13.45 8.21 -13.13
CA PRO A 130 13.80 8.74 -11.82
C PRO A 130 13.55 7.70 -10.71
N ALA A 131 14.59 6.96 -10.32
CA ALA A 131 14.53 5.90 -9.33
C ALA A 131 14.89 6.38 -7.93
N VAL A 132 14.16 5.90 -6.93
CA VAL A 132 14.46 6.05 -5.50
C VAL A 132 14.74 4.67 -4.91
N TRP A 133 15.84 4.54 -4.17
CA TRP A 133 16.11 3.35 -3.38
C TRP A 133 15.50 3.52 -2.00
N ARG A 134 14.52 2.68 -1.63
CA ARG A 134 13.98 2.65 -0.27
C ARG A 134 14.40 1.38 0.44
N MET A 135 14.90 1.52 1.67
CA MET A 135 15.37 0.43 2.51
C MET A 135 14.66 0.44 3.85
N LEU A 136 14.02 -0.66 4.20
CA LEU A 136 13.61 -0.93 5.58
C LEU A 136 14.81 -1.48 6.35
N VAL A 137 15.12 -0.85 7.46
CA VAL A 137 16.29 -1.20 8.27
C VAL A 137 15.84 -2.03 9.47
N PHE A 138 16.29 -3.27 9.49
CA PHE A 138 16.17 -4.23 10.57
C PHE A 138 17.56 -4.48 11.19
N LYS A 139 17.62 -5.18 12.30
CA LYS A 139 18.88 -5.56 12.94
C LYS A 139 19.84 -6.31 12.00
N HIS A 140 19.30 -7.21 11.17
CA HIS A 140 20.12 -8.02 10.27
C HIS A 140 20.78 -7.26 9.12
N ASN A 141 20.26 -6.07 8.74
CA ASN A 141 20.78 -5.28 7.63
C ASN A 141 21.21 -3.86 8.02
N GLU A 142 21.09 -3.44 9.30
CA GLU A 142 21.42 -2.07 9.74
C GLU A 142 22.87 -1.67 9.44
N HIS A 143 23.82 -2.64 9.53
CA HIS A 143 25.23 -2.44 9.23
C HIS A 143 25.51 -2.11 7.75
N GLN A 144 24.58 -2.43 6.85
CA GLN A 144 24.71 -2.19 5.39
C GLN A 144 24.20 -0.82 4.94
N THR A 145 23.53 -0.05 5.80
CA THR A 145 22.87 1.22 5.43
C THR A 145 23.81 2.20 4.73
N LYS A 146 25.05 2.36 5.25
CA LYS A 146 26.06 3.23 4.62
C LYS A 146 26.48 2.73 3.24
N ARG A 147 26.70 1.42 3.10
CA ARG A 147 27.09 0.79 1.84
C ARG A 147 25.98 0.88 0.80
N CYS A 148 24.73 0.63 1.18
CA CYS A 148 23.56 0.80 0.31
C CYS A 148 23.43 2.25 -0.18
N ARG A 149 23.60 3.23 0.69
CA ARG A 149 23.61 4.66 0.31
C ARG A 149 24.72 4.99 -0.70
N THR A 150 25.93 4.48 -0.51
CA THR A 150 27.03 4.70 -1.45
C THR A 150 26.71 4.05 -2.80
N LEU A 151 26.24 2.81 -2.80
CA LEU A 151 25.87 2.07 -4.01
C LEU A 151 24.74 2.77 -4.77
N SER A 152 23.71 3.28 -4.06
CA SER A 152 22.60 4.00 -4.69
C SER A 152 23.09 5.24 -5.47
N ARG A 153 24.05 5.99 -4.91
CA ARG A 153 24.68 7.15 -5.59
C ARG A 153 25.48 6.72 -6.82
N LEU A 154 26.28 5.67 -6.70
CA LEU A 154 27.08 5.13 -7.82
C LEU A 154 26.16 4.64 -8.96
N MET A 155 25.01 4.08 -8.62
CA MET A 155 24.00 3.63 -9.58
C MET A 155 23.11 4.77 -10.10
N LYS A 156 23.32 6.02 -9.66
CA LYS A 156 22.56 7.22 -10.05
C LYS A 156 21.05 7.16 -9.66
N PHE A 157 20.73 6.55 -8.54
CA PHE A 157 19.41 6.75 -7.96
C PHE A 157 19.21 8.24 -7.62
N LYS A 158 18.00 8.76 -7.87
CA LYS A 158 17.60 10.13 -7.53
C LYS A 158 17.71 10.39 -6.02
N ASP A 159 17.38 9.38 -5.21
CA ASP A 159 17.41 9.48 -3.75
C ASP A 159 17.61 8.11 -3.10
N PHE A 160 18.08 8.12 -1.84
CA PHE A 160 18.17 6.98 -0.96
C PHE A 160 17.42 7.25 0.33
N GLN A 161 16.31 6.56 0.52
CA GLN A 161 15.47 6.64 1.69
C GLN A 161 15.65 5.38 2.55
N HIS A 162 15.70 5.55 3.86
CA HIS A 162 15.70 4.42 4.77
C HIS A 162 14.82 4.71 5.97
N THR A 163 14.12 3.68 6.43
CA THR A 163 13.25 3.73 7.59
C THR A 163 13.63 2.62 8.54
N LYS A 164 13.96 2.96 9.77
CA LYS A 164 14.19 1.98 10.82
C LYS A 164 12.87 1.32 11.19
N VAL A 165 12.86 0.00 11.27
CA VAL A 165 11.72 -0.76 11.77
C VAL A 165 11.84 -0.83 13.28
N ASN A 166 10.97 -0.09 13.97
CA ASN A 166 11.04 0.08 15.42
C ASN A 166 9.97 -0.74 16.15
N ASP A 167 8.94 -1.19 15.43
CA ASP A 167 7.80 -1.91 15.97
C ASP A 167 7.51 -3.13 15.10
N MET A 168 7.58 -4.28 15.72
CA MET A 168 7.04 -5.52 15.17
C MET A 168 6.15 -6.11 16.24
N TYR A 169 4.86 -6.22 15.93
CA TYR A 169 3.86 -6.77 16.84
C TYR A 169 3.46 -8.15 16.35
N ASP A 170 3.29 -9.07 17.27
CA ASP A 170 2.61 -10.32 17.01
C ASP A 170 1.09 -10.09 16.80
N ALA A 171 0.36 -11.15 16.47
CA ALA A 171 -1.09 -11.08 16.29
C ALA A 171 -1.86 -10.64 17.54
N SER A 172 -1.23 -10.65 18.72
CA SER A 172 -1.81 -10.20 20.00
C SER A 172 -1.57 -8.72 20.30
N GLY A 173 -0.82 -8.01 19.44
CA GLY A 173 -0.44 -6.62 19.65
C GLY A 173 0.65 -6.43 20.71
N LYS A 174 1.24 -7.52 21.22
CA LYS A 174 2.42 -7.48 22.08
C LYS A 174 3.64 -7.73 21.23
N GLY A 175 4.57 -6.80 21.21
CA GLY A 175 5.83 -6.92 20.48
C GLY A 175 7.02 -6.91 21.42
N ASP A 176 7.88 -7.90 21.28
CA ASP A 176 9.22 -7.93 21.88
C ASP A 176 10.29 -7.41 20.89
N GLY A 177 9.86 -6.76 19.81
CA GLY A 177 10.75 -6.34 18.74
C GLY A 177 11.15 -7.46 17.80
N THR A 178 10.48 -8.60 17.85
CA THR A 178 10.77 -9.76 16.98
C THR A 178 9.54 -10.23 16.22
N PHE A 179 9.77 -10.73 15.02
CA PHE A 179 8.75 -11.38 14.20
C PHE A 179 9.30 -12.72 13.71
N THR A 180 8.59 -13.78 14.03
CA THR A 180 8.96 -15.13 13.62
C THR A 180 8.04 -15.60 12.50
N TYR A 181 8.60 -16.17 11.44
CA TYR A 181 7.86 -16.73 10.33
C TYR A 181 8.51 -18.01 9.82
N GLU A 182 7.70 -18.89 9.23
CA GLU A 182 8.18 -20.12 8.61
C GLU A 182 8.28 -19.96 7.09
N TYR A 183 9.39 -20.43 6.53
CA TYR A 183 9.58 -20.51 5.09
C TYR A 183 10.27 -21.81 4.70
N LYS A 184 9.63 -22.63 3.86
CA LYS A 184 10.10 -23.96 3.42
C LYS A 184 10.53 -24.85 4.59
N GLY A 185 9.71 -24.92 5.65
CA GLY A 185 9.98 -25.72 6.83
C GLY A 185 11.04 -25.17 7.79
N THR A 186 11.60 -23.98 7.49
CA THR A 186 12.60 -23.32 8.36
C THR A 186 11.96 -22.14 9.06
N VAL A 187 12.04 -22.11 10.40
CA VAL A 187 11.63 -20.96 11.20
C VAL A 187 12.70 -19.88 11.09
N ARG A 188 12.28 -18.69 10.72
CA ARG A 188 13.13 -17.51 10.60
C ARG A 188 12.64 -16.40 11.55
N LYS A 189 13.59 -15.59 12.01
CA LYS A 189 13.33 -14.49 12.92
C LYS A 189 13.81 -13.18 12.31
N LEU A 190 12.96 -12.16 12.35
CA LEU A 190 13.31 -10.77 12.08
C LEU A 190 13.33 -10.01 13.39
N GLU A 191 14.30 -9.13 13.57
CA GLU A 191 14.43 -8.30 14.77
C GLU A 191 14.46 -6.82 14.34
N VAL A 192 13.84 -5.96 15.14
CA VAL A 192 13.94 -4.51 14.98
C VAL A 192 15.38 -4.04 15.17
N VAL A 193 15.68 -2.82 14.78
CA VAL A 193 17.02 -2.23 14.96
C VAL A 193 17.49 -2.24 16.40
N SER A 194 18.81 -2.27 16.60
CA SER A 194 19.43 -2.39 17.93
C SER A 194 19.34 -1.12 18.78
N ASP A 195 18.81 -0.02 18.26
CA ASP A 195 18.74 1.28 18.94
C ASP A 195 17.52 1.37 19.87
N PRO A 196 17.68 1.31 21.21
CA PRO A 196 16.58 1.35 22.16
C PRO A 196 15.89 2.71 22.26
N ALA A 197 16.45 3.79 21.70
CA ALA A 197 15.90 5.13 21.78
C ALA A 197 14.61 5.31 20.95
N HIS A 198 14.25 4.33 20.13
CA HIS A 198 13.15 4.37 19.17
C HIS A 198 12.05 3.36 19.45
N VAL A 199 11.97 2.81 20.64
CA VAL A 199 10.78 2.06 21.03
C VAL A 199 9.62 3.05 21.05
N PHE A 200 8.70 2.92 20.10
CA PHE A 200 7.44 3.64 20.15
C PHE A 200 6.78 3.36 21.48
N LYS A 201 6.87 4.32 22.40
CA LYS A 201 5.94 4.31 23.52
C LYS A 201 4.57 4.45 22.86
N ASN A 202 3.76 3.40 22.91
CA ASN A 202 2.34 3.49 22.65
C ASN A 202 1.76 4.48 23.69
N ASN A 203 1.93 5.77 23.46
CA ASN A 203 1.13 6.75 24.15
C ASN A 203 -0.25 6.62 23.52
N PRO A 204 -1.26 6.20 24.26
CA PRO A 204 -2.62 6.28 23.79
C PRO A 204 -2.85 7.70 23.28
N VAL A 205 -3.32 7.83 22.05
CA VAL A 205 -3.70 9.13 21.51
C VAL A 205 -4.81 9.64 22.42
N ALA A 206 -4.62 10.84 22.97
CA ALA A 206 -5.65 11.42 23.82
C ALA A 206 -6.96 11.50 23.00
N ASP A 207 -8.06 11.06 23.62
CA ASP A 207 -9.39 10.98 23.00
C ASP A 207 -9.87 12.34 22.44
N ASP A 208 -9.26 13.43 22.84
CA ASP A 208 -9.57 14.80 22.42
C ASP A 208 -8.73 15.31 21.23
N SER A 209 -7.83 14.50 20.68
CA SER A 209 -6.97 14.90 19.56
C SER A 209 -7.78 15.02 18.26
N PRO A 210 -7.81 16.17 17.59
CA PRO A 210 -8.52 16.31 16.31
C PRO A 210 -7.86 15.42 15.24
N VAL A 211 -8.70 14.84 14.36
CA VAL A 211 -8.24 14.02 13.24
C VAL A 211 -7.86 14.92 12.07
N ASP A 212 -6.58 14.83 11.68
CA ASP A 212 -6.03 15.51 10.51
C ASP A 212 -5.94 14.52 9.32
N CYS A 213 -7.07 14.24 8.70
CA CYS A 213 -7.16 13.28 7.62
C CYS A 213 -6.82 13.89 6.26
N ARG A 214 -5.92 13.26 5.52
CA ARG A 214 -5.56 13.68 4.15
C ARG A 214 -6.75 13.67 3.19
N TYR A 215 -7.76 12.85 3.45
CA TYR A 215 -9.03 12.90 2.72
C TYR A 215 -9.78 14.21 2.98
N LYS A 216 -9.73 14.74 4.20
CA LYS A 216 -10.43 15.98 4.64
C LYS A 216 -9.80 17.27 4.08
N HIS A 217 -8.49 17.28 3.78
CA HIS A 217 -7.69 18.50 3.70
C HIS A 217 -7.83 19.35 2.45
N GLN A 218 -8.66 19.00 1.48
CA GLN A 218 -8.78 19.80 0.27
C GLN A 218 -10.19 20.34 0.01
N ARG A 219 -10.66 21.26 0.89
CA ARG A 219 -11.80 22.16 0.59
C ARG A 219 -12.98 21.48 -0.12
N GLY A 220 -13.49 20.35 0.42
CA GLY A 220 -14.61 19.64 -0.16
C GLY A 220 -14.26 18.73 -1.37
N LYS A 221 -12.97 18.59 -1.70
CA LYS A 221 -12.48 17.59 -2.67
C LYS A 221 -11.69 16.50 -1.92
N PRO A 222 -11.89 15.21 -2.24
CA PRO A 222 -11.06 14.16 -1.66
C PRO A 222 -9.61 14.41 -2.05
N GLY A 223 -8.75 14.69 -1.06
CA GLY A 223 -7.34 14.96 -1.30
C GLY A 223 -6.56 13.74 -1.74
N GLN A 224 -6.97 12.55 -1.28
CA GLN A 224 -6.36 11.28 -1.64
C GLN A 224 -7.39 10.16 -1.53
N LEU A 225 -7.48 9.35 -2.57
CA LEU A 225 -8.26 8.12 -2.59
C LEU A 225 -7.34 6.93 -2.82
N ARG A 226 -7.80 5.75 -2.44
CA ARG A 226 -7.17 4.50 -2.77
C ARG A 226 -8.15 3.62 -3.51
N ILE A 227 -7.72 3.08 -4.65
CA ILE A 227 -8.52 2.18 -5.46
C ILE A 227 -7.73 0.89 -5.60
N ASP A 228 -8.35 -0.23 -5.30
CA ASP A 228 -7.71 -1.52 -5.45
C ASP A 228 -7.91 -2.09 -6.87
N SER A 229 -7.25 -3.21 -7.16
CA SER A 229 -7.29 -3.85 -8.49
C SER A 229 -8.68 -4.39 -8.87
N ARG A 230 -9.64 -4.36 -7.97
CA ARG A 230 -11.04 -4.73 -8.21
C ARG A 230 -11.96 -3.52 -8.38
N GLY A 231 -11.40 -2.33 -8.30
CA GLY A 231 -12.15 -1.09 -8.44
C GLY A 231 -12.80 -0.61 -7.15
N VAL A 232 -12.58 -1.26 -6.00
CA VAL A 232 -13.13 -0.76 -4.74
C VAL A 232 -12.41 0.52 -4.33
N VAL A 233 -13.19 1.55 -4.06
CA VAL A 233 -12.70 2.88 -3.66
C VAL A 233 -12.64 2.95 -2.13
N HIS A 234 -11.48 3.31 -1.62
CA HIS A 234 -11.21 3.43 -0.20
C HIS A 234 -10.75 4.83 0.14
N ALA A 235 -11.12 5.35 1.30
CA ALA A 235 -10.64 6.63 1.78
C ALA A 235 -9.14 6.58 2.12
N CYS A 236 -8.62 5.44 2.59
CA CYS A 236 -7.21 5.26 2.92
C CYS A 236 -6.80 3.78 2.96
N CYS A 237 -5.48 3.53 3.14
CA CYS A 237 -4.93 2.18 3.22
C CYS A 237 -5.46 1.37 4.42
N PHE A 238 -5.83 2.03 5.51
CA PHE A 238 -6.42 1.35 6.67
C PHE A 238 -7.83 0.87 6.37
N HIS A 239 -8.64 1.63 5.65
CA HIS A 239 -9.94 1.19 5.15
C HIS A 239 -9.80 -0.02 4.22
N GLN A 240 -8.86 0.02 3.26
CA GLN A 240 -8.62 -1.10 2.35
C GLN A 240 -8.29 -2.39 3.11
N SER A 241 -7.35 -2.32 4.06
CA SER A 241 -6.94 -3.49 4.80
C SER A 241 -8.08 -4.10 5.63
N ARG A 242 -9.04 -3.28 6.09
CA ARG A 242 -10.17 -3.71 6.91
C ARG A 242 -11.33 -4.25 6.09
N LEU A 243 -11.74 -3.56 5.05
CA LEU A 243 -12.85 -4.01 4.20
C LEU A 243 -12.58 -5.41 3.63
N ARG A 244 -11.33 -5.75 3.37
CA ARG A 244 -10.96 -7.07 2.93
C ARG A 244 -11.29 -8.18 3.93
N PHE A 245 -11.19 -7.93 5.22
CA PHE A 245 -11.59 -8.90 6.24
C PHE A 245 -13.10 -9.05 6.34
N PHE A 246 -13.88 -8.00 6.00
CA PHE A 246 -15.34 -8.01 6.12
C PHE A 246 -16.04 -8.52 4.87
N TYR A 247 -15.39 -8.45 3.71
CA TYR A 247 -15.93 -8.94 2.45
C TYR A 247 -15.00 -9.99 1.82
N PRO A 248 -14.67 -11.09 2.55
CA PRO A 248 -13.75 -12.10 2.04
C PRO A 248 -14.23 -12.70 0.72
N GLN A 249 -15.55 -12.93 0.58
CA GLN A 249 -16.17 -13.44 -0.64
C GLN A 249 -15.94 -12.53 -1.86
N PHE A 250 -15.72 -11.25 -1.65
CA PHE A 250 -15.39 -10.31 -2.74
C PHE A 250 -13.92 -10.37 -3.12
N TYR A 251 -13.05 -10.82 -2.22
CA TYR A 251 -11.61 -10.85 -2.39
C TYR A 251 -11.01 -12.24 -2.60
N VAL A 252 -11.82 -13.29 -2.43
CA VAL A 252 -11.43 -14.70 -2.62
C VAL A 252 -12.05 -15.23 -3.91
N HIS A 253 -11.34 -16.10 -4.63
CA HIS A 253 -11.89 -16.79 -5.82
C HIS A 253 -13.02 -17.75 -5.40
N ASP A 254 -14.10 -17.81 -6.18
CA ASP A 254 -15.23 -18.71 -5.96
C ASP A 254 -14.86 -20.20 -5.95
N ASP A 255 -13.72 -20.55 -6.60
CA ASP A 255 -13.25 -21.93 -6.77
C ASP A 255 -12.26 -22.40 -5.67
N ILE A 256 -11.88 -21.54 -4.75
CA ILE A 256 -10.97 -21.92 -3.66
C ILE A 256 -11.73 -21.83 -2.34
N ASP A 257 -11.91 -22.96 -1.69
CA ASP A 257 -12.38 -23.03 -0.32
C ASP A 257 -11.54 -22.10 0.56
N ALA A 258 -12.12 -20.99 1.01
CA ALA A 258 -11.45 -20.11 1.96
C ALA A 258 -10.96 -20.95 3.15
N PRO A 259 -9.71 -20.79 3.62
CA PRO A 259 -9.25 -21.48 4.81
C PRO A 259 -10.26 -21.34 5.95
N ALA A 260 -10.46 -22.41 6.74
CA ALA A 260 -11.48 -22.44 7.79
C ALA A 260 -11.41 -21.25 8.76
N GLU A 261 -10.21 -20.73 8.96
CA GLU A 261 -9.91 -19.52 9.75
C GLU A 261 -10.53 -18.22 9.17
N PHE A 262 -10.82 -18.18 7.85
CA PHE A 262 -11.51 -17.06 7.20
C PHE A 262 -13.01 -17.30 7.02
N ARG A 263 -13.49 -18.55 7.17
CA ARG A 263 -14.92 -18.87 7.13
C ARG A 263 -15.65 -18.50 8.41
N ASP A 264 -14.92 -18.40 9.51
CA ASP A 264 -15.48 -18.15 10.86
C ASP A 264 -15.40 -16.69 11.28
N ILE A 265 -15.63 -15.76 10.30
CA ILE A 265 -15.71 -14.32 10.56
C ILE A 265 -16.89 -13.99 11.49
N LYS A 266 -17.81 -14.92 11.70
CA LYS A 266 -18.85 -14.81 12.73
C LYS A 266 -18.33 -15.05 14.16
N ASN A 267 -17.06 -15.49 14.30
CA ASN A 267 -16.44 -15.66 15.61
C ASN A 267 -15.18 -14.78 15.74
N PRO A 268 -15.38 -13.50 16.12
CA PRO A 268 -14.32 -12.48 16.20
C PRO A 268 -13.37 -12.69 17.37
N ASN A 269 -13.53 -13.72 18.18
CA ASN A 269 -12.87 -13.90 19.48
C ASN A 269 -11.51 -14.65 19.42
N LYS A 270 -10.88 -14.76 18.27
CA LYS A 270 -9.54 -15.34 18.17
C LYS A 270 -8.45 -14.28 17.97
N GLY A 271 -8.23 -13.43 18.97
CA GLY A 271 -7.10 -12.53 19.08
C GLY A 271 -7.47 -11.16 19.66
N VAL A 272 -6.73 -10.68 20.63
CA VAL A 272 -6.98 -9.40 21.35
C VAL A 272 -7.01 -8.18 20.41
N GLY A 273 -6.36 -8.25 19.26
CA GLY A 273 -6.47 -7.24 18.20
C GLY A 273 -7.79 -7.31 17.41
N ALA A 274 -8.45 -8.48 17.36
CA ALA A 274 -9.68 -8.67 16.61
C ALA A 274 -10.90 -8.04 17.34
N GLU A 275 -11.00 -8.14 18.66
CA GLU A 275 -12.09 -7.54 19.44
C GLU A 275 -12.11 -6.01 19.38
N TYR A 276 -10.93 -5.39 19.56
CA TYR A 276 -10.78 -3.94 19.46
C TYR A 276 -11.11 -3.43 18.04
N MET A 277 -10.63 -4.13 17.04
CA MET A 277 -10.82 -3.81 15.64
C MET A 277 -12.25 -4.01 15.18
N GLN A 278 -12.93 -5.02 15.71
CA GLN A 278 -14.31 -5.33 15.43
C GLN A 278 -15.24 -4.23 15.95
N LYS A 279 -15.09 -3.83 17.21
CA LYS A 279 -16.00 -2.86 17.84
C LYS A 279 -15.97 -1.50 17.15
N VAL A 280 -14.79 -1.05 16.72
CA VAL A 280 -14.61 0.30 16.15
C VAL A 280 -15.00 0.36 14.67
N PHE A 281 -14.68 -0.68 13.90
CA PHE A 281 -14.93 -0.67 12.45
C PHE A 281 -16.32 -1.21 12.11
N TRP A 282 -16.75 -2.30 12.78
CA TRP A 282 -18.06 -2.89 12.58
C TRP A 282 -19.19 -1.97 12.98
N ASP A 283 -19.09 -1.35 14.15
CA ASP A 283 -20.20 -0.55 14.69
C ASP A 283 -20.40 0.77 13.94
N ASN A 284 -19.37 1.26 13.24
CA ASN A 284 -19.40 2.60 12.65
C ASN A 284 -19.27 2.66 11.12
N VAL A 285 -18.50 1.80 10.50
CA VAL A 285 -18.18 1.91 9.05
C VAL A 285 -18.94 0.90 8.20
N ILE A 286 -18.98 -0.35 8.62
CA ILE A 286 -19.64 -1.41 7.84
C ILE A 286 -21.15 -1.19 7.70
N PRO A 287 -21.90 -0.88 8.77
CA PRO A 287 -23.33 -0.60 8.64
C PRO A 287 -23.66 0.48 7.62
N LEU A 288 -22.77 1.43 7.46
CA LEU A 288 -22.96 2.54 6.54
C LEU A 288 -22.75 2.13 5.08
N ILE A 289 -21.75 1.29 4.84
CA ILE A 289 -21.55 0.69 3.51
C ILE A 289 -22.72 -0.26 3.20
N GLU A 290 -23.15 -1.10 4.16
CA GLU A 290 -24.26 -2.01 3.99
C GLU A 290 -25.58 -1.28 3.71
N ASN A 291 -25.88 -0.22 4.45
CA ASN A 291 -27.11 0.58 4.30
C ASN A 291 -27.24 1.27 2.93
N GLN A 292 -26.12 1.46 2.20
CA GLN A 292 -26.14 2.06 0.87
C GLN A 292 -25.96 1.05 -0.28
N GLY A 293 -26.02 -0.28 0.01
CA GLY A 293 -25.92 -1.33 -1.00
C GLY A 293 -24.65 -2.19 -0.93
N GLY A 294 -23.96 -2.16 0.19
CA GLY A 294 -22.75 -2.95 0.45
C GLY A 294 -21.53 -2.49 -0.34
N ILE A 295 -20.51 -3.36 -0.42
CA ILE A 295 -19.22 -3.04 -1.08
C ILE A 295 -19.38 -2.65 -2.56
N LYS A 296 -20.41 -3.11 -3.23
CA LYS A 296 -20.68 -2.78 -4.62
C LYS A 296 -20.99 -1.29 -4.81
N SER A 297 -21.57 -0.63 -3.82
CA SER A 297 -21.90 0.80 -3.88
C SER A 297 -20.66 1.71 -3.93
N ILE A 298 -19.48 1.18 -3.57
CA ILE A 298 -18.19 1.89 -3.60
C ILE A 298 -17.21 1.26 -4.59
N CYS A 299 -17.69 0.57 -5.61
CA CYS A 299 -16.88 -0.16 -6.57
C CYS A 299 -17.06 0.36 -8.00
N LEU A 300 -15.94 0.66 -8.67
CA LEU A 300 -15.91 1.18 -10.05
C LEU A 300 -16.35 0.18 -11.13
N GLN A 301 -16.50 -1.10 -10.78
CA GLN A 301 -17.14 -2.07 -11.67
C GLN A 301 -18.65 -1.86 -11.81
N HIS A 302 -19.25 -1.08 -10.92
CA HIS A 302 -20.71 -0.87 -10.87
C HIS A 302 -21.10 0.61 -11.00
N HIS A 303 -20.19 1.53 -10.66
CA HIS A 303 -20.44 2.96 -10.59
C HIS A 303 -19.22 3.74 -11.08
N SER A 304 -19.44 4.93 -11.63
CA SER A 304 -18.36 5.88 -11.90
C SER A 304 -17.71 6.37 -10.58
N LEU A 305 -16.50 6.87 -10.66
CA LEU A 305 -15.83 7.45 -9.49
C LEU A 305 -16.63 8.61 -8.89
N GLU A 306 -17.28 9.42 -9.73
CA GLU A 306 -18.11 10.53 -9.29
C GLU A 306 -19.34 10.03 -8.50
N GLU A 307 -20.04 9.02 -8.99
CA GLU A 307 -21.18 8.40 -8.28
C GLU A 307 -20.74 7.80 -6.94
N VAL A 308 -19.62 7.08 -6.91
CA VAL A 308 -19.06 6.52 -5.66
C VAL A 308 -18.79 7.64 -4.66
N LEU A 309 -18.19 8.73 -5.08
CA LEU A 309 -17.88 9.87 -4.20
C LEU A 309 -19.12 10.63 -3.73
N GLN A 310 -20.25 10.53 -4.42
CA GLN A 310 -21.54 11.10 -4.00
C GLN A 310 -22.32 10.21 -3.04
N THR A 311 -21.86 8.99 -2.78
CA THR A 311 -22.55 8.11 -1.82
C THR A 311 -22.54 8.71 -0.40
N PRO A 312 -23.54 8.39 0.42
CA PRO A 312 -23.60 8.83 1.81
C PRO A 312 -22.34 8.51 2.61
N PHE A 313 -21.70 7.38 2.31
CA PHE A 313 -20.45 6.98 2.96
C PHE A 313 -19.34 8.04 2.78
N PHE A 314 -19.12 8.51 1.56
CA PHE A 314 -18.06 9.49 1.28
C PHE A 314 -18.47 10.93 1.62
N GLN A 315 -19.74 11.29 1.49
CA GLN A 315 -20.21 12.67 1.68
C GLN A 315 -20.44 13.03 3.15
N HIS A 316 -21.02 12.12 3.92
CA HIS A 316 -21.46 12.40 5.29
C HIS A 316 -20.77 11.52 6.30
N THR A 317 -20.85 10.22 6.14
CA THR A 317 -20.53 9.26 7.16
C THR A 317 -19.06 9.26 7.54
N LEU A 318 -18.19 9.22 6.55
CA LEU A 318 -16.75 9.28 6.79
C LEU A 318 -16.36 10.62 7.41
N VAL A 319 -16.96 11.72 6.92
CA VAL A 319 -16.72 13.08 7.42
C VAL A 319 -17.24 13.25 8.85
N ASP A 320 -18.46 12.82 9.11
CA ASP A 320 -19.10 12.94 10.43
C ASP A 320 -18.46 12.00 11.47
N SER A 321 -17.87 10.89 11.03
CA SER A 321 -17.15 9.96 11.90
C SER A 321 -15.88 10.59 12.51
N TRP A 322 -15.30 11.62 11.87
CA TRP A 322 -14.13 12.28 12.44
C TRP A 322 -14.45 13.11 13.69
N ASP A 323 -15.66 13.62 13.81
CA ASP A 323 -16.10 14.31 15.03
C ASP A 323 -16.38 13.31 16.16
N LYS A 324 -16.80 12.09 15.82
CA LYS A 324 -16.98 10.96 16.75
C LYS A 324 -15.72 10.17 17.02
N LYS A 325 -14.62 10.53 16.37
CA LYS A 325 -13.26 9.98 16.53
C LYS A 325 -13.20 8.45 16.47
N PRO A 326 -13.39 7.84 15.26
CA PRO A 326 -13.07 6.44 15.09
C PRO A 326 -11.63 6.23 15.56
N HIS A 327 -11.41 5.33 16.49
CA HIS A 327 -10.09 5.10 17.09
C HIS A 327 -8.96 4.98 16.06
N ILE A 328 -9.22 4.31 14.92
CA ILE A 328 -8.23 4.14 13.88
C ILE A 328 -7.80 5.48 13.24
N CYS A 329 -8.72 6.42 13.06
CA CYS A 329 -8.39 7.74 12.52
C CYS A 329 -7.63 8.58 13.55
N ALA A 330 -8.00 8.50 14.83
CA ALA A 330 -7.29 9.16 15.91
C ALA A 330 -5.88 8.59 16.09
N ASP A 331 -5.73 7.27 16.01
CA ASP A 331 -4.44 6.59 16.17
C ASP A 331 -3.43 6.93 15.07
N TYR A 332 -3.87 7.05 13.81
CA TYR A 332 -2.98 7.23 12.68
C TYR A 332 -2.98 8.65 12.09
N CYS A 333 -4.05 9.40 12.29
CA CYS A 333 -4.22 10.74 11.74
C CYS A 333 -4.51 11.83 12.79
N GLY A 334 -4.36 11.51 14.08
CA GLY A 334 -4.44 12.51 15.15
C GLY A 334 -3.28 13.50 15.10
N THR A 335 -3.57 14.80 15.27
CA THR A 335 -2.59 15.90 15.09
C THR A 335 -1.38 15.84 16.02
N LYS A 336 -1.48 15.11 17.14
CA LYS A 336 -0.36 14.94 18.08
C LYS A 336 0.72 13.95 17.59
N ARG A 337 0.45 13.16 16.53
CA ARG A 337 1.43 12.21 15.94
C ARG A 337 2.09 12.69 14.64
N CYS A 338 1.52 13.68 13.97
CA CYS A 338 2.07 14.18 12.69
C CYS A 338 3.28 15.12 12.84
N ARG A 339 3.84 15.27 14.05
CA ARG A 339 4.96 16.18 14.32
C ARG A 339 6.27 15.46 14.71
N SER A 340 6.45 14.22 14.29
CA SER A 340 7.76 13.58 14.49
C SER A 340 8.32 13.05 13.18
#